data_b3bd3c925c8d7125812a83d8f6722950
#
_entry.id   b3bd3c925c8d7125812a83d8f6722950
#
_cell.length_a   1.000
_cell.length_b   1.000
_cell.length_c   1.000
_cell.angle_alpha   90.00
_cell.angle_beta   90.00
_cell.angle_gamma   90.00
#
_symmetry.space_group_name_H-M   'P 1'
#
loop_
_entity.id
_entity.type
_entity.pdbx_description
1 polymer ?
#
loop_
_entity_poly.entity_id
_entity_poly.type
_entity_poly.pdbx_seq_one_letter_code
_entity_poly.pdbx_strand_id
1 'polypeptide(L)'
;MKKILLVFGTRPEAVKMCPLVQELRARREIKTVVCVTGQHREMLDQILATFSVVPDYDLSVMKDSQTLFDVTTGVLEGIKGVLEAEKPDIVLVQGDTTTAFAAALAAYYLRIPVGHVEAGLRTRDIYSPYPEEFNRQAVSIVSRYNFAPTEQAKENLLAEGRDPGTIHVTGNTVIDALKTTVRADYTHPELAWAAGKRLILITAHRRENLGEPMRHMFRAIRRVLDEHDDVRAIYPIHRNPAVRETAAEVFGGDERIHIIEPLDVLDFHNFLARSYLVLTDSGGIQEEAPSLGKPVLVMRDTTERPEGVAAGTLRLVGTREETIYESFTELLDNAAAYEKMSHTANPYGDGRACRRIADILAGE
;
A
#
# COMPACT_ATOMS: atom_id res chain seq x y z
N MET A 1 -9.92 10.67 29.10
CA MET A 1 -9.79 10.70 27.61
C MET A 1 -8.43 10.14 27.28
N LYS A 2 -8.39 9.01 26.58
CA LYS A 2 -7.15 8.32 26.23
C LYS A 2 -6.40 9.12 25.14
N LYS A 3 -5.11 9.40 25.33
CA LYS A 3 -4.31 10.16 24.39
C LYS A 3 -3.50 9.21 23.50
N ILE A 4 -3.71 9.28 22.19
CA ILE A 4 -3.05 8.43 21.19
C ILE A 4 -2.22 9.31 20.26
N LEU A 5 -0.91 9.02 20.18
CA LEU A 5 0.00 9.67 19.26
C LEU A 5 0.25 8.77 18.05
N LEU A 6 -0.04 9.25 16.85
CA LEU A 6 0.30 8.56 15.61
C LEU A 6 1.58 9.17 15.02
N VAL A 7 2.54 8.31 14.66
CA VAL A 7 3.83 8.72 14.08
C VAL A 7 4.01 8.06 12.72
N PHE A 8 4.25 8.88 11.69
CA PHE A 8 4.54 8.41 10.33
C PHE A 8 5.30 9.47 9.53
N GLY A 9 5.99 9.08 8.47
CA GLY A 9 6.88 10.01 7.76
C GLY A 9 6.94 9.86 6.26
N THR A 10 6.38 8.79 5.69
CA THR A 10 6.42 8.52 4.26
C THR A 10 5.01 8.55 3.65
N ARG A 11 4.95 8.70 2.31
CA ARG A 11 3.68 8.65 1.59
C ARG A 11 2.89 7.34 1.82
N PRO A 12 3.49 6.14 1.72
CA PRO A 12 2.77 4.90 1.97
C PRO A 12 2.21 4.77 3.38
N GLU A 13 2.96 5.23 4.40
CA GLU A 13 2.45 5.28 5.77
C GLU A 13 1.25 6.23 5.89
N ALA A 14 1.35 7.44 5.31
CA ALA A 14 0.29 8.44 5.40
C ALA A 14 -1.02 7.96 4.78
N VAL A 15 -0.99 7.29 3.62
CA VAL A 15 -2.18 6.70 2.98
C VAL A 15 -2.91 5.75 3.93
N LYS A 16 -2.18 4.98 4.73
CA LYS A 16 -2.70 3.98 5.66
C LYS A 16 -3.08 4.58 7.02
N MET A 17 -2.37 5.62 7.47
CA MET A 17 -2.59 6.24 8.79
C MET A 17 -3.61 7.36 8.78
N CYS A 18 -3.75 8.13 7.70
CA CYS A 18 -4.71 9.24 7.65
C CYS A 18 -6.18 8.80 7.85
N PRO A 19 -6.67 7.69 7.26
CA PRO A 19 -8.01 7.17 7.59
C PRO A 19 -8.16 6.82 9.07
N LEU A 20 -7.11 6.27 9.68
CA LEU A 20 -7.11 5.96 11.12
C LEU A 20 -7.12 7.23 11.98
N VAL A 21 -6.39 8.28 11.58
CA VAL A 21 -6.46 9.60 12.23
C VAL A 21 -7.89 10.14 12.22
N GLN A 22 -8.58 10.07 11.07
CA GLN A 22 -9.97 10.53 10.93
C GLN A 22 -10.91 9.75 11.86
N GLU A 23 -10.79 8.40 11.86
CA GLU A 23 -11.61 7.53 12.72
C GLU A 23 -11.37 7.81 14.21
N LEU A 24 -10.11 7.97 14.64
CA LEU A 24 -9.77 8.27 16.04
C LEU A 24 -10.23 9.68 16.45
N ARG A 25 -10.09 10.68 15.57
CA ARG A 25 -10.58 12.05 15.83
C ARG A 25 -12.11 12.13 15.97
N ALA A 26 -12.85 11.19 15.37
CA ALA A 26 -14.30 11.09 15.50
C ALA A 26 -14.74 10.54 16.87
N ARG A 27 -13.84 9.95 17.67
CA ARG A 27 -14.11 9.35 18.98
C ARG A 27 -13.95 10.37 20.10
N ARG A 28 -15.01 10.65 20.84
CA ARG A 28 -15.01 11.65 21.94
C ARG A 28 -14.12 11.26 23.11
N GLU A 29 -13.93 9.97 23.35
CA GLU A 29 -13.10 9.37 24.39
C GLU A 29 -11.60 9.37 24.08
N ILE A 30 -11.22 9.68 22.84
CA ILE A 30 -9.83 9.67 22.38
C ILE A 30 -9.36 11.10 22.05
N LYS A 31 -8.20 11.48 22.57
CA LYS A 31 -7.43 12.63 22.10
C LYS A 31 -6.36 12.15 21.12
N THR A 32 -6.52 12.49 19.86
CA THR A 32 -5.60 12.11 18.80
C THR A 32 -4.56 13.19 18.56
N VAL A 33 -3.28 12.83 18.60
CA VAL A 33 -2.13 13.69 18.28
C VAL A 33 -1.40 13.08 17.08
N VAL A 34 -1.03 13.89 16.12
CA VAL A 34 -0.34 13.45 14.90
C VAL A 34 1.03 14.09 14.84
N CYS A 35 2.07 13.25 14.76
CA CYS A 35 3.45 13.66 14.54
C CYS A 35 3.96 13.09 13.21
N VAL A 36 4.35 13.97 12.32
CA VAL A 36 5.00 13.57 11.06
C VAL A 36 6.50 13.77 11.15
N THR A 37 7.27 12.86 10.55
CA THR A 37 8.74 12.97 10.54
C THR A 37 9.27 13.71 9.32
N GLY A 38 8.45 13.86 8.27
CA GLY A 38 8.81 14.61 7.06
C GLY A 38 9.93 13.97 6.25
N GLN A 39 10.03 12.64 6.23
CA GLN A 39 11.06 11.91 5.49
C GLN A 39 10.94 12.12 3.95
N HIS A 40 9.71 12.36 3.42
CA HIS A 40 9.43 12.67 2.02
C HIS A 40 8.37 13.78 1.95
N ARG A 41 8.77 15.03 2.18
CA ARG A 41 7.88 16.13 2.51
C ARG A 41 6.79 16.41 1.47
N GLU A 42 7.14 16.71 0.22
CA GLU A 42 6.16 17.10 -0.80
C GLU A 42 5.08 16.04 -1.03
N MET A 43 5.50 14.77 -1.11
CA MET A 43 4.56 13.65 -1.30
C MET A 43 3.71 13.37 -0.06
N LEU A 44 4.23 13.63 1.13
CA LEU A 44 3.50 13.50 2.39
C LEU A 44 2.42 14.57 2.50
N ASP A 45 2.77 15.83 2.22
CA ASP A 45 1.87 16.98 2.29
C ASP A 45 0.65 16.81 1.36
N GLN A 46 0.84 16.24 0.17
CA GLN A 46 -0.26 15.92 -0.75
C GLN A 46 -1.27 14.94 -0.13
N ILE A 47 -0.78 13.89 0.55
CA ILE A 47 -1.66 12.93 1.21
C ILE A 47 -2.38 13.56 2.40
N LEU A 48 -1.66 14.30 3.23
CA LEU A 48 -2.24 15.01 4.37
C LEU A 48 -3.38 15.94 3.91
N ALA A 49 -3.16 16.69 2.82
CA ALA A 49 -4.18 17.55 2.22
C ALA A 49 -5.39 16.75 1.70
N THR A 50 -5.15 15.62 0.99
CA THR A 50 -6.20 14.75 0.45
C THR A 50 -7.13 14.24 1.56
N PHE A 51 -6.57 13.89 2.73
CA PHE A 51 -7.33 13.42 3.88
C PHE A 51 -7.72 14.53 4.86
N SER A 52 -7.41 15.81 4.57
CA SER A 52 -7.66 16.94 5.47
C SER A 52 -7.07 16.71 6.87
N VAL A 53 -5.89 16.09 6.94
CA VAL A 53 -5.15 15.87 8.17
C VAL A 53 -4.11 16.96 8.35
N VAL A 54 -4.20 17.71 9.43
CA VAL A 54 -3.17 18.66 9.85
C VAL A 54 -2.39 18.01 10.98
N PRO A 55 -1.05 17.82 10.82
CA PRO A 55 -0.22 17.29 11.89
C PRO A 55 -0.06 18.31 13.03
N ASP A 56 0.00 17.82 14.27
CA ASP A 56 0.27 18.63 15.45
C ASP A 56 1.77 18.91 15.61
N TYR A 57 2.61 17.98 15.13
CA TYR A 57 4.07 18.08 15.16
C TYR A 57 4.66 17.64 13.81
N ASP A 58 5.72 18.36 13.40
CA ASP A 58 6.53 18.02 12.23
C ASP A 58 8.00 18.07 12.63
N LEU A 59 8.67 16.91 12.60
CA LEU A 59 10.08 16.80 12.99
C LEU A 59 11.04 17.23 11.90
N SER A 60 10.59 17.29 10.65
CA SER A 60 11.36 17.72 9.48
C SER A 60 12.75 17.05 9.38
N VAL A 61 12.79 15.72 9.55
CA VAL A 61 14.06 14.96 9.62
C VAL A 61 14.75 14.80 8.26
N MET A 62 14.09 15.20 7.16
CA MET A 62 14.64 15.06 5.81
C MET A 62 15.89 15.91 5.62
N LYS A 63 16.96 15.29 5.09
CA LYS A 63 18.20 15.93 4.66
C LYS A 63 18.61 15.35 3.31
N ASP A 64 19.33 16.13 2.51
CA ASP A 64 19.91 15.63 1.27
C ASP A 64 20.91 14.51 1.56
N SER A 65 20.86 13.44 0.76
CA SER A 65 21.78 12.29 0.85
C SER A 65 21.83 11.61 2.24
N GLN A 66 20.73 11.65 2.99
CA GLN A 66 20.66 11.05 4.33
C GLN A 66 20.85 9.53 4.30
N THR A 67 21.56 9.02 5.31
CA THR A 67 21.75 7.60 5.57
C THR A 67 20.66 7.05 6.50
N LEU A 68 20.59 5.72 6.66
CA LEU A 68 19.72 5.11 7.68
C LEU A 68 20.05 5.60 9.09
N PHE A 69 21.33 5.87 9.36
CA PHE A 69 21.76 6.46 10.66
C PHE A 69 21.17 7.84 10.87
N ASP A 70 21.19 8.70 9.86
CA ASP A 70 20.64 10.06 9.96
C ASP A 70 19.13 10.03 10.21
N VAL A 71 18.39 9.17 9.51
CA VAL A 71 16.93 9.00 9.73
C VAL A 71 16.65 8.47 11.12
N THR A 72 17.37 7.40 11.54
CA THR A 72 17.15 6.78 12.85
C THR A 72 17.41 7.75 13.99
N THR A 73 18.56 8.41 13.98
CA THR A 73 18.95 9.38 15.04
C THR A 73 18.04 10.60 15.03
N GLY A 74 17.73 11.14 13.83
CA GLY A 74 16.86 12.29 13.70
C GLY A 74 15.45 12.03 14.24
N VAL A 75 14.87 10.86 13.96
CA VAL A 75 13.56 10.48 14.51
C VAL A 75 13.64 10.24 16.01
N LEU A 76 14.64 9.50 16.51
CA LEU A 76 14.82 9.22 17.95
C LEU A 76 14.94 10.51 18.76
N GLU A 77 15.77 11.43 18.33
CA GLU A 77 16.00 12.71 19.03
C GLU A 77 14.79 13.63 18.94
N GLY A 78 14.18 13.75 17.75
CA GLY A 78 13.04 14.62 17.53
C GLY A 78 11.77 14.17 18.26
N ILE A 79 11.46 12.86 18.22
CA ILE A 79 10.25 12.33 18.83
C ILE A 79 10.31 12.36 20.38
N LYS A 80 11.50 12.30 20.96
CA LYS A 80 11.66 12.34 22.43
C LYS A 80 10.96 13.54 23.05
N GLY A 81 11.20 14.75 22.52
CA GLY A 81 10.57 15.96 23.01
C GLY A 81 9.05 15.94 22.91
N VAL A 82 8.50 15.38 21.83
CA VAL A 82 7.05 15.22 21.64
C VAL A 82 6.48 14.25 22.66
N LEU A 83 7.13 13.09 22.88
CA LEU A 83 6.69 12.08 23.85
C LEU A 83 6.70 12.61 25.30
N GLU A 84 7.73 13.37 25.67
CA GLU A 84 7.86 13.97 27.00
C GLU A 84 6.82 15.09 27.24
N ALA A 85 6.50 15.87 26.21
CA ALA A 85 5.49 16.94 26.27
C ALA A 85 4.07 16.39 26.28
N GLU A 86 3.75 15.48 25.36
CA GLU A 86 2.39 14.96 25.19
C GLU A 86 2.04 13.85 26.17
N LYS A 87 2.99 13.05 26.61
CA LYS A 87 2.80 11.89 27.49
C LYS A 87 1.61 11.04 27.03
N PRO A 88 1.65 10.51 25.80
CA PRO A 88 0.55 9.74 25.26
C PRO A 88 0.39 8.41 26.01
N ASP A 89 -0.85 7.92 26.08
CA ASP A 89 -1.13 6.60 26.63
C ASP A 89 -0.70 5.47 25.68
N ILE A 90 -0.68 5.76 24.37
CA ILE A 90 -0.27 4.82 23.31
C ILE A 90 0.38 5.60 22.17
N VAL A 91 1.44 5.02 21.58
CA VAL A 91 2.04 5.46 20.32
C VAL A 91 1.68 4.45 19.23
N LEU A 92 1.12 4.91 18.12
CA LEU A 92 0.84 4.10 16.94
C LEU A 92 1.89 4.36 15.86
N VAL A 93 2.46 3.27 15.33
CA VAL A 93 3.36 3.27 14.17
C VAL A 93 2.82 2.33 13.11
N GLN A 94 3.22 2.49 11.86
CA GLN A 94 2.72 1.71 10.74
C GLN A 94 3.86 1.03 9.98
N GLY A 95 3.70 -0.27 9.70
CA GLY A 95 4.57 -1.01 8.80
C GLY A 95 6.00 -1.16 9.31
N ASP A 96 6.95 -0.85 8.45
CA ASP A 96 8.33 -1.30 8.58
C ASP A 96 9.39 -0.26 8.23
N THR A 97 8.99 1.01 8.12
CA THR A 97 9.93 2.09 7.85
C THR A 97 10.89 2.31 9.02
N THR A 98 12.03 2.95 8.73
CA THR A 98 12.95 3.41 9.78
C THR A 98 12.27 4.38 10.75
N THR A 99 11.31 5.18 10.28
CA THR A 99 10.44 6.02 11.13
C THR A 99 9.65 5.19 12.12
N ALA A 100 8.96 4.13 11.66
CA ALA A 100 8.17 3.25 12.52
C ALA A 100 9.04 2.57 13.59
N PHE A 101 10.20 2.05 13.19
CA PHE A 101 11.16 1.44 14.10
C PHE A 101 11.69 2.42 15.15
N ALA A 102 12.19 3.59 14.74
CA ALA A 102 12.79 4.57 15.65
C ALA A 102 11.76 5.16 16.62
N ALA A 103 10.53 5.45 16.15
CA ALA A 103 9.45 5.94 17.01
C ALA A 103 8.98 4.88 18.02
N ALA A 104 8.88 3.62 17.61
CA ALA A 104 8.54 2.52 18.52
C ALA A 104 9.62 2.31 19.59
N LEU A 105 10.90 2.39 19.21
CA LEU A 105 12.03 2.29 20.12
C LEU A 105 12.05 3.45 21.14
N ALA A 106 11.80 4.69 20.70
CA ALA A 106 11.71 5.84 21.60
C ALA A 106 10.56 5.70 22.60
N ALA A 107 9.38 5.26 22.15
CA ALA A 107 8.23 5.00 23.03
C ALA A 107 8.56 3.91 24.06
N TYR A 108 9.21 2.83 23.63
CA TYR A 108 9.65 1.74 24.52
C TYR A 108 10.61 2.26 25.60
N TYR A 109 11.57 3.11 25.28
CA TYR A 109 12.51 3.69 26.25
C TYR A 109 11.79 4.52 27.33
N LEU A 110 10.69 5.16 26.99
CA LEU A 110 9.85 5.91 27.92
C LEU A 110 8.72 5.08 28.54
N ARG A 111 8.71 3.75 28.30
CA ARG A 111 7.69 2.80 28.77
C ARG A 111 6.27 3.17 28.34
N ILE A 112 6.14 3.79 27.17
CA ILE A 112 4.85 4.09 26.56
C ILE A 112 4.45 2.90 25.67
N PRO A 113 3.24 2.35 25.84
CA PRO A 113 2.73 1.26 25.00
C PRO A 113 2.75 1.61 23.51
N VAL A 114 3.14 0.65 22.67
CA VAL A 114 3.20 0.78 21.22
C VAL A 114 2.10 -0.06 20.58
N GLY A 115 1.40 0.50 19.59
CA GLY A 115 0.53 -0.21 18.68
C GLY A 115 1.15 -0.22 17.28
N HIS A 116 1.25 -1.41 16.69
CA HIS A 116 1.82 -1.65 15.37
C HIS A 116 0.73 -1.91 14.36
N VAL A 117 0.44 -0.94 13.51
CA VAL A 117 -0.51 -1.09 12.39
C VAL A 117 0.19 -1.80 11.23
N GLU A 118 -0.45 -2.78 10.61
CA GLU A 118 0.11 -3.68 9.60
C GLU A 118 1.22 -4.59 10.18
N ALA A 119 0.97 -5.14 11.36
CA ALA A 119 1.89 -6.05 12.03
C ALA A 119 1.87 -7.46 11.42
N GLY A 120 3.01 -8.15 11.46
CA GLY A 120 3.07 -9.58 11.18
C GLY A 120 3.37 -9.98 9.74
N LEU A 121 3.60 -9.05 8.82
CA LEU A 121 4.16 -9.37 7.50
C LEU A 121 5.59 -9.88 7.67
N ARG A 122 5.96 -10.99 6.98
CA ARG A 122 7.29 -11.61 7.10
C ARG A 122 7.80 -12.17 5.77
N THR A 123 9.08 -11.89 5.49
CA THR A 123 9.85 -12.62 4.46
C THR A 123 10.76 -13.67 5.07
N ARG A 124 11.07 -13.56 6.36
CA ARG A 124 11.99 -14.40 7.15
C ARG A 124 13.46 -14.27 6.77
N ASP A 125 13.80 -13.29 5.94
CA ASP A 125 15.17 -12.89 5.63
C ASP A 125 15.37 -11.43 5.99
N ILE A 126 16.07 -11.15 7.10
CA ILE A 126 16.29 -9.78 7.62
C ILE A 126 17.03 -8.85 6.66
N TYR A 127 17.60 -9.38 5.60
CA TYR A 127 18.27 -8.63 4.54
C TYR A 127 17.42 -8.45 3.28
N SER A 128 16.17 -8.99 3.26
CA SER A 128 15.30 -8.92 2.09
C SER A 128 13.80 -8.82 2.47
N PRO A 129 13.16 -7.64 2.29
CA PRO A 129 13.74 -6.34 1.93
C PRO A 129 14.56 -5.75 3.09
N TYR A 130 15.56 -4.93 2.74
CA TYR A 130 16.44 -4.31 3.71
C TYR A 130 16.23 -2.79 3.73
N PRO A 131 16.04 -2.15 4.91
CA PRO A 131 16.07 -2.71 6.29
C PRO A 131 14.69 -3.15 6.81
N GLU A 132 13.65 -3.20 5.96
CA GLU A 132 12.23 -3.30 6.33
C GLU A 132 11.92 -4.57 7.13
N GLU A 133 12.47 -5.74 6.74
CA GLU A 133 12.19 -6.98 7.46
C GLU A 133 12.68 -6.95 8.91
N PHE A 134 13.90 -6.41 9.14
CA PHE A 134 14.40 -6.21 10.49
C PHE A 134 13.50 -5.24 11.27
N ASN A 135 13.15 -4.10 10.68
CA ASN A 135 12.35 -3.07 11.33
C ASN A 135 11.00 -3.64 11.81
N ARG A 136 10.27 -4.39 10.95
CA ARG A 136 8.96 -4.93 11.30
C ARG A 136 9.02 -5.98 12.41
N GLN A 137 10.06 -6.80 12.41
CA GLN A 137 10.30 -7.75 13.50
C GLN A 137 10.61 -7.01 14.81
N ALA A 138 11.49 -6.02 14.79
CA ALA A 138 11.86 -5.25 15.97
C ALA A 138 10.68 -4.46 16.56
N VAL A 139 9.84 -3.83 15.73
CA VAL A 139 8.62 -3.17 16.17
C VAL A 139 7.67 -4.16 16.85
N SER A 140 7.49 -5.36 16.28
CA SER A 140 6.62 -6.39 16.88
C SER A 140 7.08 -6.86 18.26
N ILE A 141 8.41 -6.77 18.57
CA ILE A 141 8.93 -7.15 19.90
C ILE A 141 8.45 -6.19 20.99
N VAL A 142 8.39 -4.90 20.71
CA VAL A 142 8.04 -3.86 21.69
C VAL A 142 6.56 -3.51 21.68
N SER A 143 5.78 -4.02 20.72
CA SER A 143 4.38 -3.70 20.56
C SER A 143 3.48 -4.40 21.55
N ARG A 144 2.65 -3.64 22.27
CA ARG A 144 1.55 -4.13 23.08
C ARG A 144 0.32 -4.51 22.25
N TYR A 145 0.11 -3.82 21.12
CA TYR A 145 -1.00 -4.08 20.19
C TYR A 145 -0.40 -4.37 18.82
N ASN A 146 -0.69 -5.54 18.28
CA ASN A 146 -0.29 -5.92 16.93
C ASN A 146 -1.55 -6.02 16.06
N PHE A 147 -1.80 -5.01 15.24
CA PHE A 147 -2.95 -4.98 14.31
C PHE A 147 -2.55 -5.66 13.00
N ALA A 148 -2.84 -6.95 12.91
CA ALA A 148 -2.48 -7.77 11.76
C ALA A 148 -3.47 -7.57 10.60
N PRO A 149 -3.01 -7.42 9.35
CA PRO A 149 -3.91 -7.26 8.20
C PRO A 149 -4.64 -8.54 7.83
N THR A 150 -4.06 -9.73 8.11
CA THR A 150 -4.58 -11.04 7.71
C THR A 150 -4.37 -12.09 8.81
N GLU A 151 -5.05 -13.23 8.71
CA GLU A 151 -4.80 -14.37 9.60
C GLU A 151 -3.37 -14.91 9.43
N GLN A 152 -2.81 -14.89 8.21
CA GLN A 152 -1.41 -15.31 7.99
C GLN A 152 -0.42 -14.40 8.74
N ALA A 153 -0.67 -13.09 8.73
CA ALA A 153 0.16 -12.14 9.50
C ALA A 153 0.07 -12.41 11.02
N LYS A 154 -1.11 -12.75 11.54
CA LYS A 154 -1.29 -13.20 12.93
C LYS A 154 -0.53 -14.50 13.21
N GLU A 155 -0.61 -15.51 12.32
CA GLU A 155 0.12 -16.76 12.48
C GLU A 155 1.63 -16.55 12.53
N ASN A 156 2.18 -15.62 11.71
CA ASN A 156 3.59 -15.28 11.78
C ASN A 156 3.99 -14.73 13.16
N LEU A 157 3.17 -13.84 13.75
CA LEU A 157 3.40 -13.30 15.10
C LEU A 157 3.32 -14.38 16.18
N LEU A 158 2.35 -15.28 16.09
CA LEU A 158 2.21 -16.41 17.01
C LEU A 158 3.41 -17.35 16.93
N ALA A 159 3.91 -17.64 15.72
CA ALA A 159 5.09 -18.47 15.50
C ALA A 159 6.37 -17.86 16.10
N GLU A 160 6.41 -16.53 16.24
CA GLU A 160 7.50 -15.80 16.91
C GLU A 160 7.28 -15.68 18.43
N GLY A 161 6.25 -16.32 18.99
CA GLY A 161 5.97 -16.32 20.43
C GLY A 161 5.37 -15.00 20.95
N ARG A 162 4.73 -14.22 20.09
CA ARG A 162 3.94 -13.05 20.56
C ARG A 162 2.71 -13.54 21.30
N ASP A 163 2.34 -12.83 22.37
CA ASP A 163 1.16 -13.15 23.17
C ASP A 163 -0.12 -13.03 22.31
N PRO A 164 -0.93 -14.10 22.19
CA PRO A 164 -2.18 -14.06 21.43
C PRO A 164 -3.12 -12.92 21.83
N GLY A 165 -3.13 -12.52 23.11
CA GLY A 165 -3.94 -11.42 23.61
C GLY A 165 -3.53 -10.03 23.09
N THR A 166 -2.33 -9.93 22.47
CA THR A 166 -1.83 -8.68 21.88
C THR A 166 -2.02 -8.59 20.37
N ILE A 167 -2.58 -9.66 19.75
CA ILE A 167 -2.69 -9.75 18.29
C ILE A 167 -4.15 -9.64 17.86
N HIS A 168 -4.44 -8.67 17.02
CA HIS A 168 -5.80 -8.38 16.52
C HIS A 168 -5.81 -8.39 15.00
N VAL A 169 -6.60 -9.27 14.38
CA VAL A 169 -6.79 -9.24 12.92
C VAL A 169 -7.82 -8.17 12.58
N THR A 170 -7.35 -7.10 11.94
CA THR A 170 -8.16 -5.91 11.65
C THR A 170 -8.48 -5.71 10.17
N GLY A 171 -7.69 -6.28 9.29
CA GLY A 171 -7.60 -5.89 7.90
C GLY A 171 -6.54 -4.80 7.68
N ASN A 172 -6.26 -4.46 6.43
CA ASN A 172 -5.31 -3.41 6.08
C ASN A 172 -6.02 -2.05 5.94
N THR A 173 -5.49 -1.02 6.61
CA THR A 173 -6.04 0.34 6.60
C THR A 173 -5.95 1.04 5.24
N VAL A 174 -5.14 0.52 4.30
CA VAL A 174 -5.12 1.01 2.91
C VAL A 174 -6.49 0.84 2.24
N ILE A 175 -7.24 -0.21 2.60
CA ILE A 175 -8.59 -0.43 2.06
C ILE A 175 -9.57 0.64 2.56
N ASP A 176 -9.40 1.09 3.81
CA ASP A 176 -10.19 2.21 4.35
C ASP A 176 -9.91 3.53 3.61
N ALA A 177 -8.67 3.72 3.13
CA ALA A 177 -8.28 4.91 2.37
C ALA A 177 -9.12 5.09 1.09
N LEU A 178 -9.48 3.99 0.43
CA LEU A 178 -10.27 4.01 -0.80
C LEU A 178 -11.63 4.70 -0.64
N LYS A 179 -12.23 4.68 0.57
CA LYS A 179 -13.49 5.37 0.86
C LYS A 179 -13.39 6.89 0.74
N THR A 180 -12.21 7.44 0.99
CA THR A 180 -11.95 8.89 0.89
C THR A 180 -11.42 9.27 -0.49
N THR A 181 -10.58 8.43 -1.08
CA THR A 181 -9.87 8.75 -2.32
C THR A 181 -10.65 8.42 -3.58
N VAL A 182 -11.49 7.37 -3.57
CA VAL A 182 -12.34 7.04 -4.71
C VAL A 182 -13.60 7.91 -4.66
N ARG A 183 -13.81 8.72 -5.71
CA ARG A 183 -14.91 9.67 -5.80
C ARG A 183 -15.79 9.37 -7.01
N ALA A 184 -17.10 9.39 -6.82
CA ALA A 184 -18.06 9.14 -7.90
C ALA A 184 -18.03 10.21 -9.00
N ASP A 185 -17.80 11.47 -8.58
CA ASP A 185 -17.75 12.65 -9.43
C ASP A 185 -16.37 12.93 -10.05
N TYR A 186 -15.40 12.04 -9.82
CA TYR A 186 -14.04 12.22 -10.34
C TYR A 186 -14.00 12.13 -11.86
N THR A 187 -13.35 13.08 -12.49
CA THR A 187 -13.13 13.16 -13.93
C THR A 187 -11.65 13.37 -14.26
N HIS A 188 -11.20 12.78 -15.35
CA HIS A 188 -9.84 12.96 -15.85
C HIS A 188 -9.83 12.79 -17.38
N PRO A 189 -9.04 13.56 -18.15
CA PRO A 189 -8.99 13.45 -19.61
C PRO A 189 -8.67 12.04 -20.11
N GLU A 190 -7.74 11.34 -19.46
CA GLU A 190 -7.34 9.98 -19.82
C GLU A 190 -8.49 8.97 -19.62
N LEU A 191 -9.28 9.13 -18.57
CA LEU A 191 -10.46 8.30 -18.35
C LEU A 191 -11.57 8.60 -19.38
N ALA A 192 -11.69 9.86 -19.79
CA ALA A 192 -12.61 10.25 -20.86
C ALA A 192 -12.19 9.65 -22.20
N TRP A 193 -10.89 9.57 -22.49
CA TRP A 193 -10.36 8.90 -23.68
C TRP A 193 -10.70 7.40 -23.71
N ALA A 194 -10.66 6.74 -22.57
CA ALA A 194 -10.99 5.31 -22.45
C ALA A 194 -12.50 5.04 -22.32
N ALA A 195 -13.36 6.08 -22.35
CA ALA A 195 -14.80 5.91 -22.14
C ALA A 195 -15.46 4.95 -23.13
N GLY A 196 -16.28 4.04 -22.62
CA GLY A 196 -16.96 3.02 -23.44
C GLY A 196 -16.09 1.83 -23.85
N LYS A 197 -14.83 1.78 -23.37
CA LYS A 197 -13.89 0.68 -23.59
C LYS A 197 -13.58 -0.04 -22.27
N ARG A 198 -13.11 -1.28 -22.34
CA ARG A 198 -12.57 -2.00 -21.17
C ARG A 198 -11.18 -1.42 -20.84
N LEU A 199 -11.10 -0.63 -19.78
CA LEU A 199 -9.85 0.02 -19.36
C LEU A 199 -8.95 -0.95 -18.61
N ILE A 200 -7.73 -1.13 -19.10
CA ILE A 200 -6.67 -1.87 -18.42
C ILE A 200 -5.71 -0.88 -17.76
N LEU A 201 -5.51 -1.03 -16.47
CA LEU A 201 -4.52 -0.24 -15.73
C LEU A 201 -3.22 -1.05 -15.60
N ILE A 202 -2.11 -0.49 -16.07
CA ILE A 202 -0.81 -1.16 -16.04
C ILE A 202 0.09 -0.47 -15.02
N THR A 203 0.77 -1.26 -14.20
CA THR A 203 1.87 -0.79 -13.36
C THR A 203 3.00 -1.82 -13.37
N ALA A 204 4.15 -1.45 -13.91
CA ALA A 204 5.32 -2.32 -14.01
C ALA A 204 6.60 -1.49 -13.84
N HIS A 205 7.39 -1.81 -12.81
CA HIS A 205 8.58 -1.03 -12.48
C HIS A 205 9.60 -1.76 -11.59
N ARG A 206 9.34 -3.02 -11.24
CA ARG A 206 10.25 -3.81 -10.38
C ARG A 206 11.60 -4.02 -11.04
N ARG A 207 12.68 -3.87 -10.27
CA ARG A 207 14.06 -4.02 -10.76
C ARG A 207 14.34 -5.41 -11.29
N GLU A 208 13.75 -6.43 -10.65
CA GLU A 208 13.86 -7.83 -11.04
C GLU A 208 13.27 -8.12 -12.43
N ASN A 209 12.35 -7.27 -12.89
CA ASN A 209 11.66 -7.43 -14.17
C ASN A 209 12.33 -6.64 -15.31
N LEU A 210 13.36 -5.83 -15.04
CA LEU A 210 14.01 -5.03 -16.09
C LEU A 210 14.64 -5.90 -17.17
N GLY A 211 14.66 -5.41 -18.41
CA GLY A 211 15.21 -6.11 -19.57
C GLY A 211 14.22 -7.05 -20.25
N GLU A 212 14.63 -8.28 -20.57
CA GLU A 212 13.78 -9.24 -21.32
C GLU A 212 12.47 -9.60 -20.62
N PRO A 213 12.41 -9.82 -19.28
CA PRO A 213 11.14 -10.07 -18.62
C PRO A 213 10.11 -8.96 -18.89
N MET A 214 10.51 -7.69 -18.81
CA MET A 214 9.63 -6.56 -19.05
C MET A 214 9.19 -6.47 -20.53
N ARG A 215 10.08 -6.78 -21.47
CA ARG A 215 9.71 -6.89 -22.91
C ARG A 215 8.66 -7.95 -23.15
N HIS A 216 8.80 -9.14 -22.53
CA HIS A 216 7.80 -10.21 -22.62
C HIS A 216 6.44 -9.75 -22.08
N MET A 217 6.43 -9.10 -20.91
CA MET A 217 5.21 -8.56 -20.32
C MET A 217 4.52 -7.57 -21.27
N PHE A 218 5.27 -6.63 -21.84
CA PHE A 218 4.72 -5.61 -22.73
C PHE A 218 4.29 -6.19 -24.09
N ARG A 219 5.01 -7.17 -24.65
CA ARG A 219 4.59 -7.86 -25.87
C ARG A 219 3.28 -8.63 -25.69
N ALA A 220 3.11 -9.31 -24.54
CA ALA A 220 1.85 -9.96 -24.23
C ALA A 220 0.68 -8.97 -24.20
N ILE A 221 0.89 -7.81 -23.55
CA ILE A 221 -0.12 -6.74 -23.49
C ILE A 221 -0.43 -6.21 -24.90
N ARG A 222 0.59 -5.92 -25.68
CA ARG A 222 0.44 -5.44 -27.06
C ARG A 222 -0.36 -6.41 -27.92
N ARG A 223 -0.04 -7.71 -27.86
CA ARG A 223 -0.74 -8.77 -28.58
C ARG A 223 -2.23 -8.80 -28.24
N VAL A 224 -2.60 -8.69 -26.96
CA VAL A 224 -4.00 -8.63 -26.55
C VAL A 224 -4.70 -7.37 -27.08
N LEU A 225 -4.03 -6.22 -27.08
CA LEU A 225 -4.58 -4.98 -27.64
C LEU A 225 -4.78 -5.09 -29.15
N ASP A 226 -3.95 -5.85 -29.88
CA ASP A 226 -4.09 -6.11 -31.31
C ASP A 226 -5.32 -6.95 -31.64
N GLU A 227 -5.76 -7.81 -30.73
CA GLU A 227 -6.88 -8.74 -30.90
C GLU A 227 -8.22 -8.24 -30.35
N HIS A 228 -8.22 -7.14 -29.52
CA HIS A 228 -9.40 -6.65 -28.83
C HIS A 228 -9.61 -5.14 -29.03
N ASP A 229 -10.37 -4.76 -30.03
CA ASP A 229 -10.64 -3.35 -30.37
C ASP A 229 -11.38 -2.55 -29.29
N ASP A 230 -12.08 -3.24 -28.39
CA ASP A 230 -12.82 -2.66 -27.27
C ASP A 230 -11.96 -2.46 -26.00
N VAL A 231 -10.66 -2.78 -26.05
CA VAL A 231 -9.72 -2.61 -24.94
C VAL A 231 -8.90 -1.34 -25.13
N ARG A 232 -8.65 -0.65 -24.03
CA ARG A 232 -7.72 0.48 -23.92
C ARG A 232 -6.85 0.29 -22.68
N ALA A 233 -5.59 0.68 -22.78
CA ALA A 233 -4.68 0.59 -21.66
C ALA A 233 -4.17 1.98 -21.24
N ILE A 234 -4.07 2.22 -19.94
CA ILE A 234 -3.39 3.38 -19.37
C ILE A 234 -2.24 2.87 -18.52
N TYR A 235 -1.06 3.41 -18.78
CA TYR A 235 0.16 3.07 -18.07
C TYR A 235 0.79 4.31 -17.42
N PRO A 236 0.48 4.60 -16.13
CA PRO A 236 1.23 5.58 -15.34
C PRO A 236 2.66 5.08 -15.14
N ILE A 237 3.57 5.53 -16.02
CA ILE A 237 4.90 4.93 -16.15
C ILE A 237 5.87 5.43 -15.08
N HIS A 238 6.65 4.54 -14.51
CA HIS A 238 7.71 4.89 -13.57
C HIS A 238 8.81 5.73 -14.24
N ARG A 239 9.45 6.64 -13.45
CA ARG A 239 10.48 7.58 -13.96
C ARG A 239 11.80 6.90 -14.34
N ASN A 240 11.98 5.61 -14.04
CA ASN A 240 13.19 4.88 -14.39
C ASN A 240 13.38 4.84 -15.91
N PRO A 241 14.52 5.33 -16.46
CA PRO A 241 14.77 5.35 -17.90
C PRO A 241 14.65 3.98 -18.57
N ALA A 242 15.16 2.91 -17.94
CA ALA A 242 15.09 1.57 -18.50
C ALA A 242 13.65 1.07 -18.70
N VAL A 243 12.72 1.47 -17.82
CA VAL A 243 11.29 1.17 -17.98
C VAL A 243 10.71 1.95 -19.15
N ARG A 244 11.05 3.25 -19.25
CA ARG A 244 10.57 4.13 -20.32
C ARG A 244 11.08 3.71 -21.70
N GLU A 245 12.34 3.33 -21.81
CA GLU A 245 12.93 2.84 -23.06
C GLU A 245 12.24 1.56 -23.53
N THR A 246 12.02 0.59 -22.62
CA THR A 246 11.33 -0.67 -22.97
C THR A 246 9.88 -0.42 -23.36
N ALA A 247 9.18 0.48 -22.68
CA ALA A 247 7.81 0.84 -23.02
C ALA A 247 7.72 1.53 -24.39
N ALA A 248 8.63 2.46 -24.69
CA ALA A 248 8.69 3.14 -25.97
C ALA A 248 9.01 2.17 -27.12
N GLU A 249 9.91 1.19 -26.89
CA GLU A 249 10.27 0.14 -27.86
C GLU A 249 9.04 -0.71 -28.25
N VAL A 250 8.25 -1.16 -27.25
CA VAL A 250 7.16 -2.11 -27.48
C VAL A 250 5.83 -1.42 -27.81
N PHE A 251 5.50 -0.33 -27.16
CA PHE A 251 4.21 0.35 -27.28
C PHE A 251 4.25 1.58 -28.19
N GLY A 252 5.43 2.00 -28.64
CA GLY A 252 5.56 3.24 -29.42
C GLY A 252 4.63 3.29 -30.62
N GLY A 253 3.84 4.38 -30.72
CA GLY A 253 2.89 4.62 -31.79
C GLY A 253 1.56 3.86 -31.72
N ASP A 254 1.28 3.15 -30.62
CA ASP A 254 -0.02 2.49 -30.44
C ASP A 254 -1.02 3.44 -29.77
N GLU A 255 -2.05 3.84 -30.51
CA GLU A 255 -3.09 4.75 -30.04
C GLU A 255 -4.06 4.10 -29.02
N ARG A 256 -3.94 2.81 -28.76
CA ARG A 256 -4.79 2.07 -27.80
C ARG A 256 -4.21 2.03 -26.40
N ILE A 257 -2.97 2.51 -26.23
CA ILE A 257 -2.30 2.63 -24.95
C ILE A 257 -1.80 4.06 -24.73
N HIS A 258 -2.20 4.66 -23.62
CA HIS A 258 -1.69 5.92 -23.18
C HIS A 258 -0.65 5.70 -22.07
N ILE A 259 0.59 6.07 -22.36
CA ILE A 259 1.69 6.14 -21.40
C ILE A 259 1.69 7.54 -20.82
N ILE A 260 1.42 7.66 -19.52
CA ILE A 260 1.28 8.93 -18.83
C ILE A 260 2.29 9.06 -17.69
N GLU A 261 2.50 10.27 -17.19
CA GLU A 261 3.33 10.48 -16.01
C GLU A 261 2.72 9.80 -14.76
N PRO A 262 3.56 9.50 -13.74
CA PRO A 262 3.06 8.87 -12.52
C PRO A 262 1.93 9.67 -11.89
N LEU A 263 0.85 8.99 -11.53
CA LEU A 263 -0.30 9.57 -10.87
C LEU A 263 -0.05 9.77 -9.37
N ASP A 264 -0.69 10.76 -8.79
CA ASP A 264 -0.81 10.83 -7.35
C ASP A 264 -1.77 9.73 -6.81
N VAL A 265 -1.91 9.63 -5.50
CA VAL A 265 -2.71 8.56 -4.90
C VAL A 265 -4.20 8.73 -5.16
N LEU A 266 -4.69 9.96 -5.20
CA LEU A 266 -6.11 10.23 -5.46
C LEU A 266 -6.46 9.85 -6.90
N ASP A 267 -5.67 10.31 -7.85
CA ASP A 267 -5.83 9.99 -9.26
C ASP A 267 -5.71 8.48 -9.47
N PHE A 268 -4.65 7.87 -8.92
CA PHE A 268 -4.39 6.44 -9.08
C PHE A 268 -5.56 5.58 -8.57
N HIS A 269 -6.11 5.85 -7.38
CA HIS A 269 -7.25 5.11 -6.84
C HIS A 269 -8.52 5.30 -7.67
N ASN A 270 -8.71 6.47 -8.29
CA ASN A 270 -9.85 6.69 -9.18
C ASN A 270 -9.69 6.00 -10.53
N PHE A 271 -8.46 5.91 -11.07
CA PHE A 271 -8.16 5.08 -12.24
C PHE A 271 -8.37 3.59 -11.94
N LEU A 272 -7.87 3.15 -10.79
CA LEU A 272 -8.05 1.78 -10.31
C LEU A 272 -9.54 1.41 -10.20
N ALA A 273 -10.34 2.27 -9.59
CA ALA A 273 -11.79 2.06 -9.44
C ALA A 273 -12.54 1.97 -10.77
N ARG A 274 -12.03 2.61 -11.82
CA ARG A 274 -12.64 2.65 -13.16
C ARG A 274 -12.01 1.66 -14.14
N SER A 275 -10.94 0.98 -13.75
CA SER A 275 -10.36 -0.08 -14.57
C SER A 275 -11.28 -1.29 -14.65
N TYR A 276 -11.18 -2.01 -15.75
CA TYR A 276 -11.77 -3.34 -15.92
C TYR A 276 -10.87 -4.40 -15.28
N LEU A 277 -9.57 -4.35 -15.55
CA LEU A 277 -8.57 -5.29 -15.11
C LEU A 277 -7.27 -4.55 -14.79
N VAL A 278 -6.46 -5.10 -13.91
CA VAL A 278 -5.15 -4.56 -13.51
C VAL A 278 -4.03 -5.54 -13.83
N LEU A 279 -3.01 -5.05 -14.53
CA LEU A 279 -1.74 -5.75 -14.76
C LEU A 279 -0.66 -5.08 -13.90
N THR A 280 -0.09 -5.80 -12.94
CA THR A 280 0.80 -5.15 -11.96
C THR A 280 1.98 -6.04 -11.53
N ASP A 281 3.09 -5.40 -11.18
CA ASP A 281 4.17 -6.02 -10.42
C ASP A 281 4.30 -5.41 -8.98
N SER A 282 3.38 -4.50 -8.61
CA SER A 282 3.37 -3.81 -7.31
C SER A 282 2.67 -4.63 -6.22
N GLY A 283 3.24 -4.64 -5.00
CA GLY A 283 2.65 -5.31 -3.84
C GLY A 283 1.37 -4.66 -3.32
N GLY A 284 1.33 -3.33 -3.17
CA GLY A 284 0.16 -2.62 -2.61
C GLY A 284 -1.10 -2.75 -3.45
N ILE A 285 -0.96 -2.71 -4.78
CA ILE A 285 -2.09 -2.82 -5.70
C ILE A 285 -2.79 -4.19 -5.60
N GLN A 286 -2.06 -5.23 -5.20
CA GLN A 286 -2.60 -6.56 -4.95
C GLN A 286 -3.60 -6.59 -3.78
N GLU A 287 -3.56 -5.61 -2.90
CA GLU A 287 -4.49 -5.44 -1.78
C GLU A 287 -5.65 -4.49 -2.14
N GLU A 288 -5.34 -3.41 -2.86
CA GLU A 288 -6.25 -2.31 -3.18
C GLU A 288 -7.25 -2.68 -4.29
N ALA A 289 -6.77 -3.22 -5.41
CA ALA A 289 -7.61 -3.50 -6.58
C ALA A 289 -8.73 -4.52 -6.31
N PRO A 290 -8.50 -5.64 -5.60
CA PRO A 290 -9.57 -6.57 -5.24
C PRO A 290 -10.67 -5.95 -4.37
N SER A 291 -10.34 -4.94 -3.54
CA SER A 291 -11.34 -4.22 -2.73
C SER A 291 -12.33 -3.41 -3.56
N LEU A 292 -11.94 -3.10 -4.79
CA LEU A 292 -12.76 -2.39 -5.78
C LEU A 292 -13.40 -3.36 -6.79
N GLY A 293 -13.32 -4.68 -6.53
CA GLY A 293 -13.83 -5.72 -7.42
C GLY A 293 -13.06 -5.80 -8.75
N LYS A 294 -11.77 -5.47 -8.76
CA LYS A 294 -10.95 -5.49 -9.96
C LYS A 294 -10.05 -6.73 -9.99
N PRO A 295 -10.20 -7.62 -10.99
CA PRO A 295 -9.28 -8.71 -11.20
C PRO A 295 -7.84 -8.22 -11.37
N VAL A 296 -6.87 -8.95 -10.80
CA VAL A 296 -5.47 -8.57 -10.84
C VAL A 296 -4.62 -9.70 -11.40
N LEU A 297 -3.90 -9.43 -12.47
CA LEU A 297 -2.84 -10.29 -12.98
C LEU A 297 -1.49 -9.76 -12.46
N VAL A 298 -0.84 -10.57 -11.62
CA VAL A 298 0.44 -10.22 -11.01
C VAL A 298 1.57 -10.71 -11.89
N MET A 299 2.25 -9.79 -12.57
CA MET A 299 3.36 -10.07 -13.50
C MET A 299 4.68 -10.27 -12.75
N ARG A 300 4.73 -11.30 -11.92
CA ARG A 300 5.88 -11.71 -11.11
C ARG A 300 5.90 -13.23 -10.96
N ASP A 301 7.08 -13.79 -10.70
CA ASP A 301 7.24 -15.23 -10.43
C ASP A 301 6.88 -15.58 -8.97
N THR A 302 6.98 -14.60 -8.08
CA THR A 302 6.64 -14.72 -6.65
C THR A 302 5.87 -13.50 -6.15
N THR A 303 5.11 -13.66 -5.07
CA THR A 303 4.42 -12.56 -4.40
C THR A 303 4.52 -12.67 -2.89
N GLU A 304 4.59 -11.54 -2.21
CA GLU A 304 4.49 -11.41 -0.75
C GLU A 304 3.00 -11.39 -0.29
N ARG A 305 2.08 -11.65 -1.20
CA ARG A 305 0.61 -11.62 -0.99
C ARG A 305 -0.03 -12.97 -1.36
N PRO A 306 0.44 -14.09 -0.78
CA PRO A 306 -0.05 -15.43 -1.13
C PRO A 306 -1.55 -15.62 -0.80
N GLU A 307 -2.07 -14.89 0.19
CA GLU A 307 -3.48 -14.95 0.57
C GLU A 307 -4.42 -14.52 -0.56
N GLY A 308 -4.05 -13.50 -1.33
CA GLY A 308 -4.85 -13.05 -2.48
C GLY A 308 -4.89 -14.07 -3.60
N VAL A 309 -3.77 -14.79 -3.82
CA VAL A 309 -3.71 -15.90 -4.79
C VAL A 309 -4.56 -17.07 -4.31
N ALA A 310 -4.42 -17.45 -3.03
CA ALA A 310 -5.20 -18.55 -2.43
C ALA A 310 -6.70 -18.26 -2.41
N ALA A 311 -7.08 -17.01 -2.14
CA ALA A 311 -8.48 -16.55 -2.20
C ALA A 311 -9.02 -16.51 -3.64
N GLY A 312 -8.16 -16.35 -4.65
CA GLY A 312 -8.54 -16.20 -6.05
C GLY A 312 -8.90 -14.76 -6.48
N THR A 313 -8.49 -13.75 -5.68
CA THR A 313 -8.61 -12.33 -6.05
C THR A 313 -7.46 -11.87 -6.95
N LEU A 314 -6.36 -12.62 -6.94
CA LEU A 314 -5.14 -12.40 -7.70
C LEU A 314 -4.79 -13.65 -8.50
N ARG A 315 -4.18 -13.46 -9.67
CA ARG A 315 -3.53 -14.54 -10.41
C ARG A 315 -2.06 -14.19 -10.61
N LEU A 316 -1.16 -15.05 -10.14
CA LEU A 316 0.27 -14.93 -10.39
C LEU A 316 0.56 -15.49 -11.77
N VAL A 317 0.98 -14.65 -12.72
CA VAL A 317 1.14 -15.01 -14.15
C VAL A 317 2.61 -15.07 -14.60
N GLY A 318 3.54 -14.76 -13.68
CA GLY A 318 4.96 -14.72 -14.04
C GLY A 318 5.29 -13.58 -15.01
N THR A 319 6.43 -13.72 -15.67
CA THR A 319 6.93 -12.72 -16.62
C THR A 319 7.00 -13.24 -18.07
N ARG A 320 6.52 -14.46 -18.33
CA ARG A 320 6.51 -15.06 -19.67
C ARG A 320 5.36 -14.52 -20.50
N GLU A 321 5.66 -14.14 -21.74
CA GLU A 321 4.71 -13.58 -22.69
C GLU A 321 3.44 -14.44 -22.84
N GLU A 322 3.57 -15.75 -23.07
CA GLU A 322 2.44 -16.64 -23.35
C GLU A 322 1.52 -16.78 -22.13
N THR A 323 2.08 -16.94 -20.93
CA THR A 323 1.28 -17.09 -19.70
C THR A 323 0.46 -15.82 -19.37
N ILE A 324 1.07 -14.65 -19.63
CA ILE A 324 0.39 -13.36 -19.43
C ILE A 324 -0.71 -13.21 -20.48
N TYR A 325 -0.39 -13.48 -21.75
CA TYR A 325 -1.34 -13.40 -22.85
C TYR A 325 -2.56 -14.31 -22.60
N GLU A 326 -2.36 -15.60 -22.32
CA GLU A 326 -3.45 -16.56 -22.05
C GLU A 326 -4.33 -16.12 -20.87
N SER A 327 -3.71 -15.70 -19.76
CA SER A 327 -4.45 -15.27 -18.58
C SER A 327 -5.23 -13.97 -18.79
N PHE A 328 -4.67 -13.04 -19.56
CA PHE A 328 -5.30 -11.77 -19.88
C PHE A 328 -6.47 -11.98 -20.84
N THR A 329 -6.28 -12.73 -21.93
CA THR A 329 -7.34 -13.09 -22.90
C THR A 329 -8.48 -13.86 -22.22
N GLU A 330 -8.16 -14.83 -21.33
CA GLU A 330 -9.20 -15.54 -20.58
C GLU A 330 -10.12 -14.60 -19.81
N LEU A 331 -9.56 -13.59 -19.10
CA LEU A 331 -10.37 -12.65 -18.33
C LEU A 331 -11.14 -11.65 -19.22
N LEU A 332 -10.73 -11.45 -20.46
CA LEU A 332 -11.48 -10.64 -21.42
C LEU A 332 -12.64 -11.44 -22.07
N ASP A 333 -12.41 -12.71 -22.41
CA ASP A 333 -13.31 -13.50 -23.22
C ASP A 333 -14.21 -14.43 -22.40
N ASN A 334 -13.84 -14.74 -21.17
CA ASN A 334 -14.62 -15.59 -20.27
C ASN A 334 -15.25 -14.78 -19.13
N ALA A 335 -16.47 -14.35 -19.31
CA ALA A 335 -17.21 -13.57 -18.31
C ALA A 335 -17.32 -14.31 -16.95
N ALA A 336 -17.44 -15.64 -16.95
CA ALA A 336 -17.54 -16.39 -15.71
C ALA A 336 -16.21 -16.40 -14.92
N ALA A 337 -15.08 -16.44 -15.61
CA ALA A 337 -13.75 -16.33 -14.99
C ALA A 337 -13.56 -14.92 -14.39
N TYR A 338 -13.94 -13.89 -15.14
CA TYR A 338 -13.91 -12.50 -14.68
C TYR A 338 -14.78 -12.30 -13.44
N GLU A 339 -16.05 -12.67 -13.52
CA GLU A 339 -17.04 -12.52 -12.42
C GLU A 339 -16.57 -13.26 -11.15
N LYS A 340 -16.05 -14.47 -11.30
CA LYS A 340 -15.50 -15.22 -10.18
C LYS A 340 -14.41 -14.45 -9.46
N MET A 341 -13.46 -13.86 -10.22
CA MET A 341 -12.33 -13.15 -9.64
C MET A 341 -12.74 -11.80 -9.04
N SER A 342 -13.61 -11.05 -9.71
CA SER A 342 -14.06 -9.72 -9.29
C SER A 342 -14.97 -9.72 -8.07
N HIS A 343 -15.72 -10.81 -7.83
CA HIS A 343 -16.65 -10.94 -6.70
C HIS A 343 -16.09 -11.74 -5.51
N THR A 344 -14.87 -12.24 -5.63
CA THR A 344 -14.23 -12.95 -4.52
C THR A 344 -13.90 -11.97 -3.38
N ALA A 345 -14.21 -12.37 -2.13
CA ALA A 345 -13.93 -11.56 -0.95
C ALA A 345 -12.42 -11.26 -0.82
N ASN A 346 -12.08 -9.99 -0.60
CA ASN A 346 -10.70 -9.58 -0.43
C ASN A 346 -10.15 -10.02 0.93
N PRO A 347 -9.11 -10.86 0.99
CA PRO A 347 -8.53 -11.32 2.26
C PRO A 347 -7.85 -10.22 3.08
N TYR A 348 -7.53 -9.08 2.46
CA TYR A 348 -6.85 -7.96 3.11
C TYR A 348 -7.81 -6.99 3.81
N GLY A 349 -9.13 -7.21 3.74
CA GLY A 349 -10.10 -6.47 4.52
C GLY A 349 -11.31 -5.99 3.74
N ASP A 350 -12.24 -5.39 4.50
CA ASP A 350 -13.54 -4.89 4.06
C ASP A 350 -13.68 -3.36 4.18
N GLY A 351 -12.56 -2.67 4.41
CA GLY A 351 -12.52 -1.23 4.63
C GLY A 351 -13.04 -0.78 6.00
N ARG A 352 -12.95 -1.63 7.02
CA ARG A 352 -13.32 -1.33 8.40
C ARG A 352 -12.15 -1.54 9.37
N ALA A 353 -10.93 -1.58 8.86
CA ALA A 353 -9.75 -1.80 9.67
C ALA A 353 -9.56 -0.65 10.68
N CYS A 354 -9.66 0.59 10.25
CA CYS A 354 -9.53 1.76 11.10
C CYS A 354 -10.56 1.76 12.23
N ARG A 355 -11.81 1.38 11.95
CA ARG A 355 -12.86 1.27 12.96
C ARG A 355 -12.54 0.19 14.00
N ARG A 356 -12.11 -1.01 13.57
CA ARG A 356 -11.73 -2.10 14.48
C ARG A 356 -10.57 -1.70 15.38
N ILE A 357 -9.54 -1.04 14.81
CA ILE A 357 -8.41 -0.51 15.59
C ILE A 357 -8.90 0.52 16.63
N ALA A 358 -9.76 1.45 16.22
CA ALA A 358 -10.29 2.46 17.13
C ALA A 358 -11.16 1.85 18.25
N ASP A 359 -12.00 0.84 17.94
CA ASP A 359 -12.83 0.14 18.92
C ASP A 359 -11.97 -0.61 19.96
N ILE A 360 -10.89 -1.28 19.54
CA ILE A 360 -9.94 -1.96 20.43
C ILE A 360 -9.26 -0.94 21.34
N LEU A 361 -8.78 0.17 20.77
CA LEU A 361 -8.08 1.20 21.52
C LEU A 361 -8.99 1.96 22.48
N ALA A 362 -10.29 2.08 22.21
CA ALA A 362 -11.28 2.73 23.08
C ALA A 362 -11.74 1.82 24.25
N GLY A 363 -11.76 0.51 24.02
CA GLY A 363 -12.32 -0.47 24.97
C GLY A 363 -11.42 -0.81 26.16
N GLU A 364 -10.16 -0.37 26.16
CA GLU A 364 -9.21 -0.45 27.27
C GLU A 364 -8.98 0.95 27.89
#